data_68ca5834a727ccb962a6f44a750a8207
#
_entry.id   68ca5834a727ccb962a6f44a750a8207
#
_cell.length_a   1.000
_cell.length_b   1.000
_cell.length_c   1.000
_cell.angle_alpha   90.00
_cell.angle_beta   90.00
_cell.angle_gamma   90.00
#
_symmetry.space_group_name_H-M   'P 1'
#
loop_
_entity.id
_entity.type
_entity.pdbx_description
1 polymer ?
#
loop_
_entity_poly.entity_id
_entity_poly.type
_entity_poly.pdbx_seq_one_letter_code
_entity_poly.pdbx_strand_id
1 'polypeptide(L)'
;YIPSKSGDMYRKIVPASIRKKLGDWAKHQPDKRGLNFLKRNATSVEDSYIGQAFIMDNEEADEVLSPAYKSKMRYQDVTKPYFDQVKDQDDLHKKLFLDMHLWLPHDILLKADKMTMAHSLELRVPYLDKKVWELARSIDSKYCVDGMETKKAFRTSALSHIPMDWAKRKKLGFLVPFRVWLREDKYYNKVKEMFQKDFVSEFFNQELLLKW
;
A
#
# COMPACT_ATOMS: atom_id res chain seq x y z
N TYR A 1 -1.59 0.03 7.26
CA TYR A 1 -1.88 -1.23 8.01
C TYR A 1 -1.48 -1.04 9.46
N ILE A 2 -2.41 -1.22 10.36
CA ILE A 2 -2.14 -1.31 11.79
C ILE A 2 -2.33 -2.78 12.14
N PRO A 3 -1.30 -3.50 12.60
CA PRO A 3 -1.46 -4.85 13.10
C PRO A 3 -2.48 -4.82 14.23
N SER A 4 -3.53 -5.62 14.14
CA SER A 4 -4.52 -5.68 15.20
C SER A 4 -4.42 -7.04 15.88
N LYS A 5 -4.31 -7.05 17.21
CA LYS A 5 -4.36 -8.28 18.01
C LYS A 5 -5.60 -9.13 17.66
N SER A 6 -6.70 -8.48 17.30
CA SER A 6 -7.92 -9.14 16.83
C SER A 6 -7.73 -9.83 15.46
N GLY A 7 -6.97 -9.25 14.55
CA GLY A 7 -6.65 -9.87 13.26
C GLY A 7 -5.77 -11.12 13.44
N ASP A 8 -4.75 -11.03 14.31
CA ASP A 8 -3.87 -12.16 14.60
C ASP A 8 -4.64 -13.29 15.28
N MET A 9 -5.50 -12.98 16.24
CA MET A 9 -6.36 -13.97 16.90
C MET A 9 -7.35 -14.59 15.89
N TYR A 10 -7.97 -13.80 15.03
CA TYR A 10 -8.87 -14.28 13.99
C TYR A 10 -8.16 -15.27 13.04
N ARG A 11 -6.94 -14.94 12.60
CA ARG A 11 -6.12 -15.81 11.73
C ARG A 11 -5.68 -17.11 12.41
N LYS A 12 -5.49 -17.11 13.74
CA LYS A 12 -5.15 -18.31 14.51
C LYS A 12 -6.35 -19.24 14.72
N ILE A 13 -7.55 -18.69 14.89
CA ILE A 13 -8.76 -19.46 15.26
C ILE A 13 -9.52 -19.92 14.01
N VAL A 14 -9.64 -19.06 12.98
CA VAL A 14 -10.45 -19.34 11.79
C VAL A 14 -9.58 -19.97 10.70
N PRO A 15 -9.94 -21.18 10.21
CA PRO A 15 -9.22 -21.84 9.12
C PRO A 15 -9.10 -20.99 7.85
N ALA A 16 -7.99 -21.11 7.14
CA ALA A 16 -7.68 -20.32 5.94
C ALA A 16 -8.78 -20.41 4.86
N SER A 17 -9.34 -21.60 4.64
CA SER A 17 -10.42 -21.83 3.68
C SER A 17 -11.70 -21.05 4.01
N ILE A 18 -12.06 -20.96 5.29
CA ILE A 18 -13.22 -20.19 5.75
C ILE A 18 -12.92 -18.70 5.65
N ARG A 19 -11.73 -18.27 6.06
CA ARG A 19 -11.30 -16.85 5.95
C ARG A 19 -11.34 -16.35 4.50
N LYS A 20 -10.86 -17.17 3.56
CA LYS A 20 -10.89 -16.86 2.14
C LYS A 20 -12.32 -16.67 1.65
N LYS A 21 -13.22 -17.63 1.92
CA LYS A 21 -14.65 -17.53 1.55
C LYS A 21 -15.33 -16.28 2.12
N LEU A 22 -15.06 -15.95 3.38
CA LEU A 22 -15.61 -14.76 4.03
C LEU A 22 -15.03 -13.47 3.42
N GLY A 23 -13.75 -13.47 3.06
CA GLY A 23 -13.10 -12.35 2.39
C GLY A 23 -13.64 -12.12 0.98
N ASP A 24 -13.76 -13.16 0.19
CA ASP A 24 -14.30 -13.11 -1.17
C ASP A 24 -15.78 -12.66 -1.14
N TRP A 25 -16.59 -13.19 -0.23
CA TRP A 25 -17.94 -12.68 -0.03
C TRP A 25 -17.94 -11.18 0.32
N ALA A 26 -17.04 -10.75 1.22
CA ALA A 26 -16.95 -9.37 1.65
C ALA A 26 -16.53 -8.41 0.52
N LYS A 27 -15.73 -8.86 -0.45
CA LYS A 27 -15.35 -8.05 -1.64
C LYS A 27 -16.56 -7.59 -2.44
N HIS A 28 -17.57 -8.44 -2.58
CA HIS A 28 -18.77 -8.19 -3.38
C HIS A 28 -19.87 -7.43 -2.60
N GLN A 29 -19.61 -7.03 -1.36
CA GLN A 29 -20.58 -6.27 -0.57
C GLN A 29 -20.28 -4.77 -0.63
N PRO A 30 -21.31 -3.90 -0.58
CA PRO A 30 -21.14 -2.45 -0.41
C PRO A 30 -20.26 -2.15 0.80
N ASP A 31 -19.46 -1.10 0.73
CA ASP A 31 -18.50 -0.73 1.79
C ASP A 31 -19.24 -0.49 3.12
N LYS A 32 -19.14 -1.46 4.03
CA LYS A 32 -19.70 -1.40 5.41
C LYS A 32 -18.59 -1.59 6.42
N ARG A 33 -18.74 -0.92 7.55
CA ARG A 33 -17.82 -1.05 8.69
C ARG A 33 -17.72 -2.52 9.13
N GLY A 34 -16.50 -3.03 9.18
CA GLY A 34 -16.20 -4.45 9.54
C GLY A 34 -15.87 -5.34 8.34
N LEU A 35 -16.39 -5.10 7.14
CA LEU A 35 -16.05 -5.91 5.95
C LEU A 35 -14.56 -5.78 5.58
N ASN A 36 -13.97 -4.61 5.77
CA ASN A 36 -12.54 -4.39 5.59
C ASN A 36 -11.68 -5.25 6.50
N PHE A 37 -12.18 -5.64 7.68
CA PHE A 37 -11.48 -6.59 8.55
C PHE A 37 -11.44 -7.98 7.91
N LEU A 38 -12.56 -8.47 7.36
CA LEU A 38 -12.63 -9.75 6.68
C LEU A 38 -11.77 -9.77 5.42
N LYS A 39 -11.86 -8.73 4.58
CA LYS A 39 -11.04 -8.58 3.37
C LYS A 39 -9.54 -8.67 3.70
N ARG A 40 -9.09 -7.92 4.70
CA ARG A 40 -7.66 -7.84 5.09
C ARG A 40 -7.10 -9.09 5.75
N ASN A 41 -7.95 -9.91 6.35
CA ASN A 41 -7.55 -11.13 7.07
C ASN A 41 -7.95 -12.40 6.32
N ALA A 42 -8.40 -12.29 5.07
CA ALA A 42 -8.83 -13.41 4.24
C ALA A 42 -7.67 -14.35 3.90
N THR A 43 -6.53 -13.78 3.52
CA THR A 43 -5.33 -14.50 3.07
C THR A 43 -4.10 -14.10 3.88
N SER A 44 -2.97 -14.71 3.59
CA SER A 44 -1.69 -14.33 4.18
C SER A 44 -1.21 -12.95 3.67
N VAL A 45 -0.19 -12.40 4.30
CA VAL A 45 0.44 -11.16 3.83
C VAL A 45 1.09 -11.38 2.47
N GLU A 46 1.73 -12.50 2.29
CA GLU A 46 2.40 -12.90 1.06
C GLU A 46 1.45 -12.99 -0.12
N ASP A 47 0.20 -13.42 0.13
CA ASP A 47 -0.82 -13.57 -0.90
C ASP A 47 -1.59 -12.29 -1.23
N SER A 48 -1.55 -11.29 -0.34
CA SER A 48 -2.44 -10.12 -0.44
C SER A 48 -1.75 -8.77 -0.45
N TYR A 49 -0.46 -8.70 -0.13
CA TYR A 49 0.24 -7.43 -0.01
C TYR A 49 1.24 -7.23 -1.15
N ILE A 50 1.01 -6.20 -1.95
CA ILE A 50 1.88 -5.81 -3.07
C ILE A 50 2.61 -4.48 -2.84
N GLY A 51 2.44 -3.87 -1.68
CA GLY A 51 3.03 -2.58 -1.32
C GLY A 51 2.00 -1.50 -1.05
N GLN A 52 2.48 -0.32 -0.73
CA GLN A 52 1.63 0.84 -0.39
C GLN A 52 0.92 1.45 -1.61
N ALA A 53 1.44 1.22 -2.81
CA ALA A 53 0.90 1.73 -4.06
C ALA A 53 -0.17 0.82 -4.70
N PHE A 54 -0.83 -0.03 -3.92
CA PHE A 54 -1.90 -0.89 -4.39
C PHE A 54 -3.01 -0.07 -5.06
N ILE A 55 -3.33 -0.42 -6.30
CA ILE A 55 -4.41 0.18 -7.09
C ILE A 55 -5.52 -0.84 -7.33
N MET A 56 -5.17 -2.02 -7.87
CA MET A 56 -6.10 -3.10 -8.19
C MET A 56 -5.45 -4.47 -7.98
N ASP A 57 -6.26 -5.48 -7.76
CA ASP A 57 -5.78 -6.86 -7.71
C ASP A 57 -5.67 -7.50 -9.12
N ASN A 58 -5.22 -8.76 -9.17
CA ASN A 58 -5.05 -9.46 -10.45
C ASN A 58 -6.37 -9.66 -11.21
N GLU A 59 -7.48 -9.87 -10.49
CA GLU A 59 -8.80 -10.11 -11.08
C GLU A 59 -9.33 -8.81 -11.69
N GLU A 60 -9.24 -7.70 -10.95
CA GLU A 60 -9.59 -6.36 -11.43
C GLU A 60 -8.72 -5.94 -12.63
N ALA A 61 -7.41 -6.25 -12.61
CA ALA A 61 -6.51 -5.99 -13.72
C ALA A 61 -6.89 -6.81 -14.98
N ASP A 62 -7.26 -8.08 -14.79
CA ASP A 62 -7.71 -8.94 -15.89
C ASP A 62 -9.04 -8.47 -16.51
N GLU A 63 -9.92 -7.80 -15.76
CA GLU A 63 -11.15 -7.21 -16.27
C GLU A 63 -10.90 -5.92 -17.06
N VAL A 64 -9.97 -5.10 -16.57
CA VAL A 64 -9.66 -3.77 -17.14
C VAL A 64 -8.79 -3.87 -18.40
N LEU A 65 -7.83 -4.82 -18.44
CA LEU A 65 -6.91 -4.95 -19.56
C LEU A 65 -7.59 -5.62 -20.76
N SER A 66 -7.25 -5.14 -21.96
CA SER A 66 -7.64 -5.83 -23.19
C SER A 66 -6.93 -7.20 -23.27
N PRO A 67 -7.49 -8.19 -24.01
CA PRO A 67 -6.92 -9.55 -24.06
C PRO A 67 -5.45 -9.61 -24.47
N ALA A 68 -5.01 -8.70 -25.34
CA ALA A 68 -3.63 -8.62 -25.84
C ALA A 68 -2.62 -8.24 -24.74
N TYR A 69 -3.08 -7.54 -23.70
CA TYR A 69 -2.22 -7.01 -22.62
C TYR A 69 -2.39 -7.76 -21.29
N LYS A 70 -3.21 -8.81 -21.25
CA LYS A 70 -3.32 -9.68 -20.07
C LYS A 70 -2.05 -10.48 -19.87
N SER A 71 -1.45 -10.32 -18.69
CA SER A 71 -0.24 -11.04 -18.29
C SER A 71 -0.58 -12.38 -17.64
N LYS A 72 0.24 -13.40 -17.92
CA LYS A 72 0.24 -14.65 -17.15
C LYS A 72 0.93 -14.48 -15.80
N MET A 73 1.84 -13.52 -15.71
CA MET A 73 2.54 -13.17 -14.45
C MET A 73 1.55 -12.48 -13.49
N ARG A 74 1.56 -12.90 -12.26
CA ARG A 74 0.77 -12.31 -11.17
C ARG A 74 1.67 -11.48 -10.27
N TYR A 75 1.09 -10.53 -9.52
CA TYR A 75 1.90 -9.72 -8.62
C TYR A 75 2.63 -10.57 -7.57
N GLN A 76 2.07 -11.72 -7.21
CA GLN A 76 2.72 -12.67 -6.30
C GLN A 76 4.03 -13.22 -6.87
N ASP A 77 4.15 -13.38 -8.18
CA ASP A 77 5.40 -13.80 -8.82
C ASP A 77 6.50 -12.76 -8.64
N VAL A 78 6.13 -11.47 -8.59
CA VAL A 78 7.05 -10.35 -8.34
C VAL A 78 7.40 -10.24 -6.85
N THR A 79 6.42 -10.40 -5.96
CA THR A 79 6.62 -10.18 -4.51
C THR A 79 7.21 -11.38 -3.79
N LYS A 80 6.98 -12.60 -4.29
CA LYS A 80 7.44 -13.85 -3.68
C LYS A 80 8.95 -13.90 -3.38
N PRO A 81 9.86 -13.54 -4.30
CA PRO A 81 11.30 -13.59 -4.01
C PRO A 81 11.73 -12.71 -2.83
N TYR A 82 10.99 -11.64 -2.55
CA TYR A 82 11.22 -10.78 -1.39
C TYR A 82 10.67 -11.40 -0.11
N PHE A 83 9.46 -11.94 -0.15
CA PHE A 83 8.86 -12.61 1.02
C PHE A 83 9.62 -13.86 1.44
N ASP A 84 10.17 -14.62 0.50
CA ASP A 84 10.97 -15.80 0.77
C ASP A 84 12.23 -15.48 1.61
N GLN A 85 12.77 -14.26 1.52
CA GLN A 85 13.92 -13.82 2.31
C GLN A 85 13.58 -13.49 3.77
N VAL A 86 12.30 -13.25 4.06
CA VAL A 86 11.81 -12.84 5.38
C VAL A 86 10.66 -13.70 5.88
N LYS A 87 10.58 -14.95 5.41
CA LYS A 87 9.48 -15.88 5.73
C LYS A 87 9.26 -16.09 7.23
N ASP A 88 10.34 -16.02 8.02
CA ASP A 88 10.33 -16.24 9.47
C ASP A 88 10.01 -14.96 10.27
N GLN A 89 9.82 -13.82 9.60
CA GLN A 89 9.46 -12.56 10.23
C GLN A 89 7.95 -12.43 10.41
N ASP A 90 7.54 -11.54 11.31
CA ASP A 90 6.12 -11.18 11.46
C ASP A 90 5.58 -10.38 10.28
N ASP A 91 4.26 -10.28 10.17
CA ASP A 91 3.55 -9.60 9.08
C ASP A 91 3.95 -8.14 8.88
N LEU A 92 4.31 -7.42 9.96
CA LEU A 92 4.74 -6.03 9.85
C LEU A 92 6.11 -5.94 9.19
N HIS A 93 7.07 -6.75 9.65
CA HIS A 93 8.41 -6.78 9.07
C HIS A 93 8.40 -7.25 7.61
N LYS A 94 7.58 -8.27 7.27
CA LYS A 94 7.38 -8.70 5.88
C LYS A 94 6.92 -7.56 4.97
N LYS A 95 5.93 -6.78 5.41
CA LYS A 95 5.43 -5.61 4.66
C LYS A 95 6.46 -4.51 4.54
N LEU A 96 7.13 -4.17 5.64
CA LEU A 96 8.19 -3.16 5.62
C LEU A 96 9.34 -3.58 4.70
N PHE A 97 9.72 -4.86 4.71
CA PHE A 97 10.76 -5.38 3.84
C PHE A 97 10.37 -5.23 2.36
N LEU A 98 9.15 -5.60 2.00
CA LEU A 98 8.68 -5.43 0.63
C LEU A 98 8.66 -3.96 0.20
N ASP A 99 8.12 -3.07 1.04
CA ASP A 99 8.05 -1.64 0.76
C ASP A 99 9.45 -1.01 0.58
N MET A 100 10.43 -1.45 1.35
CA MET A 100 11.81 -1.00 1.24
C MET A 100 12.49 -1.41 -0.06
N HIS A 101 12.06 -2.51 -0.67
CA HIS A 101 12.66 -3.01 -1.91
C HIS A 101 11.91 -2.60 -3.17
N LEU A 102 10.60 -2.39 -3.09
CA LEU A 102 9.77 -2.06 -4.24
C LEU A 102 9.26 -0.61 -4.20
N TRP A 103 8.42 -0.29 -3.24
CA TRP A 103 7.74 1.02 -3.22
C TRP A 103 8.69 2.19 -2.94
N LEU A 104 9.55 2.07 -1.93
CA LEU A 104 10.44 3.17 -1.53
C LEU A 104 11.43 3.56 -2.64
N PRO A 105 12.21 2.63 -3.23
CA PRO A 105 13.19 3.02 -4.27
C PRO A 105 12.53 3.39 -5.58
N HIS A 106 11.49 2.67 -6.02
CA HIS A 106 10.94 2.81 -7.37
C HIS A 106 9.83 3.85 -7.51
N ASP A 107 9.18 4.25 -6.42
CA ASP A 107 8.20 5.35 -6.43
C ASP A 107 8.69 6.56 -5.63
N ILE A 108 8.91 6.40 -4.33
CA ILE A 108 9.14 7.55 -3.44
C ILE A 108 10.48 8.23 -3.72
N LEU A 109 11.58 7.47 -3.71
CA LEU A 109 12.92 8.04 -3.90
C LEU A 109 13.15 8.47 -5.35
N LEU A 110 12.72 7.67 -6.31
CA LEU A 110 12.83 7.99 -7.74
C LEU A 110 12.08 9.28 -8.07
N LYS A 111 10.86 9.43 -7.58
CA LYS A 111 10.04 10.63 -7.79
C LYS A 111 10.64 11.85 -7.07
N ALA A 112 11.04 11.69 -5.82
CA ALA A 112 11.63 12.75 -5.03
C ALA A 112 12.92 13.26 -5.70
N ASP A 113 13.82 12.38 -6.11
CA ASP A 113 15.06 12.71 -6.79
C ASP A 113 14.80 13.43 -8.11
N LYS A 114 14.00 12.87 -9.01
CA LYS A 114 13.69 13.48 -10.31
C LYS A 114 13.05 14.85 -10.19
N MET A 115 12.11 15.03 -9.25
CA MET A 115 11.42 16.31 -9.09
C MET A 115 12.34 17.39 -8.50
N THR A 116 13.15 17.05 -7.52
CA THR A 116 14.08 18.02 -6.90
C THR A 116 15.24 18.35 -7.84
N MET A 117 15.82 17.35 -8.51
CA MET A 117 16.92 17.57 -9.47
C MET A 117 16.47 18.37 -10.69
N ALA A 118 15.21 18.27 -11.12
CA ALA A 118 14.66 19.14 -12.17
C ALA A 118 14.71 20.64 -11.80
N HIS A 119 14.84 20.94 -10.51
CA HIS A 119 15.00 22.31 -9.99
C HIS A 119 16.37 22.55 -9.34
N SER A 120 17.38 21.73 -9.66
CA SER A 120 18.74 21.81 -9.12
C SER A 120 18.82 21.77 -7.59
N LEU A 121 17.87 21.07 -6.96
CA LEU A 121 17.80 20.89 -5.52
C LEU A 121 18.22 19.46 -5.15
N GLU A 122 19.26 19.32 -4.32
CA GLU A 122 19.71 18.03 -3.82
C GLU A 122 18.91 17.63 -2.58
N LEU A 123 18.21 16.49 -2.67
CA LEU A 123 17.46 15.90 -1.55
C LEU A 123 18.33 14.93 -0.76
N ARG A 124 18.39 15.11 0.55
CA ARG A 124 19.01 14.17 1.47
C ARG A 124 17.95 13.47 2.33
N VAL A 125 18.16 12.16 2.59
CA VAL A 125 17.20 11.29 3.28
C VAL A 125 17.87 10.65 4.53
N PRO A 126 18.03 11.38 5.64
CA PRO A 126 18.82 10.95 6.79
C PRO A 126 18.32 9.66 7.45
N TYR A 127 17.02 9.35 7.32
CA TYR A 127 16.45 8.10 7.86
C TYR A 127 16.82 6.86 7.04
N LEU A 128 17.44 7.00 5.88
CA LEU A 128 17.98 5.92 5.06
C LEU A 128 19.51 5.76 5.21
N ASP A 129 20.11 6.50 6.14
CA ASP A 129 21.50 6.23 6.54
C ASP A 129 21.65 4.79 7.00
N LYS A 130 22.78 4.16 6.62
CA LYS A 130 23.02 2.74 6.90
C LYS A 130 22.92 2.40 8.39
N LYS A 131 23.49 3.24 9.27
CA LYS A 131 23.44 3.00 10.73
C LYS A 131 22.04 3.14 11.29
N VAL A 132 21.28 4.12 10.80
CA VAL A 132 19.86 4.29 11.17
C VAL A 132 19.05 3.09 10.70
N TRP A 133 19.31 2.60 9.51
CA TRP A 133 18.66 1.41 8.97
C TRP A 133 18.98 0.14 9.77
N GLU A 134 20.25 -0.09 10.08
CA GLU A 134 20.70 -1.23 10.89
C GLU A 134 20.02 -1.24 12.27
N LEU A 135 19.89 -0.09 12.90
CA LEU A 135 19.14 0.05 14.16
C LEU A 135 17.64 -0.20 13.94
N ALA A 136 17.03 0.43 12.93
CA ALA A 136 15.60 0.34 12.69
C ALA A 136 15.12 -1.10 12.42
N ARG A 137 15.90 -1.87 11.65
CA ARG A 137 15.60 -3.29 11.36
C ARG A 137 15.69 -4.21 12.58
N SER A 138 16.38 -3.81 13.64
CA SER A 138 16.50 -4.59 14.87
C SER A 138 15.36 -4.34 15.86
N ILE A 139 14.49 -3.35 15.60
CA ILE A 139 13.39 -2.98 16.49
C ILE A 139 12.23 -3.96 16.31
N ASP A 140 11.84 -4.61 17.40
CA ASP A 140 10.68 -5.52 17.44
C ASP A 140 9.38 -4.76 17.05
N SER A 141 8.49 -5.41 16.33
CA SER A 141 7.23 -4.84 15.81
C SER A 141 6.36 -4.20 16.89
N LYS A 142 6.37 -4.71 18.13
CA LYS A 142 5.66 -4.13 19.28
C LYS A 142 6.11 -2.71 19.66
N TYR A 143 7.34 -2.34 19.28
CA TYR A 143 7.87 -0.98 19.46
C TYR A 143 7.68 -0.11 18.21
N CYS A 144 7.38 -0.72 17.07
CA CYS A 144 7.05 0.01 15.86
C CYS A 144 5.61 0.51 15.88
N VAL A 145 4.68 -0.36 16.32
CA VAL A 145 3.24 -0.09 16.36
C VAL A 145 2.63 -0.64 17.64
N ASP A 146 1.79 0.17 18.31
CA ASP A 146 1.04 -0.24 19.49
C ASP A 146 -0.40 0.27 19.39
N GLY A 147 -1.33 -0.62 19.13
CA GLY A 147 -2.73 -0.27 18.90
C GLY A 147 -2.89 0.70 17.71
N MET A 148 -3.30 1.92 18.00
CA MET A 148 -3.46 2.99 17.01
C MET A 148 -2.21 3.87 16.83
N GLU A 149 -1.23 3.71 17.70
CA GLU A 149 0.01 4.47 17.66
C GLU A 149 1.00 3.83 16.69
N THR A 150 1.40 4.58 15.68
CA THR A 150 2.44 4.18 14.72
C THR A 150 3.74 4.92 15.00
N LYS A 151 4.88 4.34 14.60
CA LYS A 151 6.22 4.89 14.82
C LYS A 151 6.54 5.09 16.32
N LYS A 152 6.06 4.21 17.18
CA LYS A 152 6.14 4.33 18.64
C LYS A 152 7.56 4.56 19.12
N ALA A 153 8.52 3.69 18.77
CA ALA A 153 9.92 3.85 19.19
C ALA A 153 10.49 5.21 18.79
N PHE A 154 10.26 5.62 17.53
CA PHE A 154 10.74 6.91 17.03
C PHE A 154 10.10 8.09 17.76
N ARG A 155 8.78 8.05 18.01
CA ARG A 155 8.07 9.12 18.74
C ARG A 155 8.51 9.19 20.19
N THR A 156 8.74 8.05 20.82
CA THR A 156 9.23 7.99 22.21
C THR A 156 10.64 8.57 22.31
N SER A 157 11.54 8.21 21.40
CA SER A 157 12.88 8.80 21.34
C SER A 157 12.85 10.31 21.11
N ALA A 158 11.93 10.80 20.29
CA ALA A 158 11.80 12.22 19.98
C ALA A 158 11.42 13.07 21.21
N LEU A 159 10.77 12.50 22.23
CA LEU A 159 10.33 13.23 23.43
C LEU A 159 11.47 13.87 24.23
N SER A 160 12.69 13.35 24.13
CA SER A 160 13.88 13.92 24.77
C SER A 160 14.53 15.05 23.95
N HIS A 161 14.09 15.28 22.73
CA HIS A 161 14.72 16.22 21.79
C HIS A 161 13.81 17.35 21.31
N ILE A 162 12.49 17.10 21.29
CA ILE A 162 11.49 18.06 20.81
C ILE A 162 10.28 18.11 21.74
N PRO A 163 9.50 19.24 21.74
CA PRO A 163 8.29 19.35 22.54
C PRO A 163 7.30 18.20 22.29
N MET A 164 6.60 17.78 23.36
CA MET A 164 5.67 16.64 23.33
C MET A 164 4.60 16.77 22.22
N ASP A 165 4.03 17.94 22.03
CA ASP A 165 2.99 18.18 21.03
C ASP A 165 3.48 17.89 19.61
N TRP A 166 4.76 18.15 19.34
CA TRP A 166 5.39 17.83 18.05
C TRP A 166 5.69 16.34 17.93
N ALA A 167 6.26 15.72 18.96
CA ALA A 167 6.56 14.30 18.96
C ALA A 167 5.31 13.44 18.78
N LYS A 168 4.19 13.82 19.39
CA LYS A 168 2.90 13.13 19.34
C LYS A 168 1.97 13.61 18.23
N ARG A 169 2.36 14.60 17.44
CA ARG A 169 1.51 15.13 16.37
C ARG A 169 1.02 14.03 15.43
N LYS A 170 -0.28 14.06 15.12
CA LYS A 170 -0.86 13.13 14.17
C LYS A 170 -0.21 13.31 12.79
N LYS A 171 0.16 12.17 12.17
CA LYS A 171 0.70 12.18 10.80
C LYS A 171 -0.35 12.76 9.85
N LEU A 172 0.04 13.78 9.08
CA LEU A 172 -0.70 14.32 7.95
C LEU A 172 -0.05 13.77 6.67
N GLY A 173 -0.85 13.19 5.78
CA GLY A 173 -0.38 12.76 4.47
C GLY A 173 -0.41 13.91 3.46
N PHE A 174 0.45 13.87 2.46
CA PHE A 174 0.37 14.74 1.28
C PHE A 174 -0.60 14.12 0.26
N LEU A 175 -1.90 14.25 0.53
CA LEU A 175 -2.93 13.73 -0.35
C LEU A 175 -3.19 14.71 -1.49
N VAL A 176 -2.99 14.24 -2.72
CA VAL A 176 -3.47 14.97 -3.90
C VAL A 176 -4.99 14.85 -3.91
N PRO A 177 -5.74 15.96 -3.98
CA PRO A 177 -7.19 15.97 -3.85
C PRO A 177 -7.91 15.54 -5.14
N PHE A 178 -7.51 14.43 -5.77
CA PHE A 178 -8.10 13.92 -7.01
C PHE A 178 -9.62 13.78 -6.93
N ARG A 179 -10.13 13.25 -5.81
CA ARG A 179 -11.58 13.09 -5.62
C ARG A 179 -12.34 14.41 -5.57
N VAL A 180 -11.67 15.50 -5.20
CA VAL A 180 -12.26 16.85 -5.22
C VAL A 180 -12.23 17.38 -6.64
N TRP A 181 -11.08 17.30 -7.29
CA TRP A 181 -10.91 17.77 -8.66
C TRP A 181 -11.84 17.08 -9.66
N LEU A 182 -11.98 15.74 -9.55
CA LEU A 182 -12.86 14.99 -10.43
C LEU A 182 -14.36 15.24 -10.22
N ARG A 183 -14.75 16.06 -9.23
CA ARG A 183 -16.13 16.57 -9.10
C ARG A 183 -16.35 17.87 -9.86
N GLU A 184 -15.29 18.48 -10.34
CA GLU A 184 -15.36 19.66 -11.19
C GLU A 184 -15.42 19.21 -12.65
N ASP A 185 -16.43 19.72 -13.39
CA ASP A 185 -16.69 19.35 -14.81
C ASP A 185 -15.44 19.48 -15.68
N LYS A 186 -14.62 20.50 -15.44
CA LYS A 186 -13.38 20.74 -16.17
C LYS A 186 -12.43 19.54 -16.14
N TYR A 187 -12.23 18.94 -14.98
CA TYR A 187 -11.30 17.81 -14.82
C TYR A 187 -11.97 16.48 -15.17
N TYR A 188 -13.24 16.32 -14.77
CA TYR A 188 -14.02 15.15 -15.11
C TYR A 188 -14.12 14.95 -16.63
N ASN A 189 -14.51 15.98 -17.37
CA ASN A 189 -14.67 15.91 -18.83
C ASN A 189 -13.32 15.60 -19.51
N LYS A 190 -12.21 16.21 -19.05
CA LYS A 190 -10.88 15.94 -19.58
C LYS A 190 -10.47 14.46 -19.42
N VAL A 191 -10.76 13.84 -18.28
CA VAL A 191 -10.47 12.42 -18.05
C VAL A 191 -11.39 11.54 -18.91
N LYS A 192 -12.68 11.88 -18.95
CA LYS A 192 -13.68 11.16 -19.78
C LYS A 192 -13.35 11.20 -21.25
N GLU A 193 -13.01 12.37 -21.80
CA GLU A 193 -12.55 12.54 -23.17
C GLU A 193 -11.30 11.70 -23.47
N MET A 194 -10.37 11.62 -22.52
CA MET A 194 -9.18 10.78 -22.68
C MET A 194 -9.56 9.30 -22.77
N PHE A 195 -10.46 8.83 -21.92
CA PHE A 195 -10.92 7.44 -21.93
C PHE A 195 -11.78 7.09 -23.15
N GLN A 196 -12.37 8.06 -23.82
CA GLN A 196 -13.16 7.87 -25.04
C GLN A 196 -12.31 7.81 -26.32
N LYS A 197 -11.00 8.07 -26.25
CA LYS A 197 -10.13 8.00 -27.44
C LYS A 197 -9.95 6.57 -27.93
N ASP A 198 -9.89 6.39 -29.25
CA ASP A 198 -9.84 5.07 -29.92
C ASP A 198 -8.66 4.23 -29.43
N PHE A 199 -7.49 4.83 -29.22
CA PHE A 199 -6.30 4.09 -28.76
C PHE A 199 -6.47 3.47 -27.36
N VAL A 200 -7.40 3.94 -26.55
CA VAL A 200 -7.66 3.38 -25.23
C VAL A 200 -8.20 1.97 -25.31
N SER A 201 -9.03 1.68 -26.31
CA SER A 201 -9.58 0.33 -26.55
C SER A 201 -8.51 -0.71 -26.91
N GLU A 202 -7.37 -0.29 -27.43
CA GLU A 202 -6.23 -1.17 -27.69
C GLU A 202 -5.70 -1.79 -26.38
N PHE A 203 -5.60 -1.00 -25.32
CA PHE A 203 -4.98 -1.39 -24.06
C PHE A 203 -5.97 -1.83 -22.99
N PHE A 204 -7.18 -1.27 -23.00
CA PHE A 204 -8.14 -1.42 -21.92
C PHE A 204 -9.55 -1.76 -22.40
N ASN A 205 -10.34 -2.35 -21.52
CA ASN A 205 -11.78 -2.47 -21.66
C ASN A 205 -12.41 -1.08 -21.46
N GLN A 206 -12.57 -0.35 -22.56
CA GLN A 206 -13.04 1.04 -22.54
C GLN A 206 -14.44 1.19 -21.94
N GLU A 207 -15.34 0.23 -22.19
CA GLU A 207 -16.70 0.26 -21.61
C GLU A 207 -16.65 0.19 -20.08
N LEU A 208 -15.74 -0.62 -19.52
CA LEU A 208 -15.57 -0.75 -18.09
C LEU A 208 -14.98 0.52 -17.48
N LEU A 209 -13.97 1.12 -18.12
CA LEU A 209 -13.37 2.39 -17.66
C LEU A 209 -14.39 3.53 -17.63
N LEU A 210 -15.32 3.57 -18.59
CA LEU A 210 -16.34 4.62 -18.63
C LEU A 210 -17.49 4.42 -17.63
N LYS A 211 -17.59 3.22 -17.03
CA LYS A 211 -18.54 2.92 -15.94
C LYS A 211 -18.02 3.30 -14.57
N TRP A 212 -16.72 3.39 -14.41
CA TRP A 212 -16.04 3.74 -13.14
C TRP A 212 -15.99 5.27 -12.98
#